data_f4c8018d81d6f9b7913e3afebaa1532a
#
_entry.id   f4c8018d81d6f9b7913e3afebaa1532a
#
_cell.length_a   1.000
_cell.length_b   1.000
_cell.length_c   1.000
_cell.angle_alpha   90.00
_cell.angle_beta   90.00
_cell.angle_gamma   90.00
#
_symmetry.space_group_name_H-M   'P 1'
#
loop_
_entity.id
_entity.type
_entity.pdbx_description
1 polymer ?
#
loop_
_entity_poly.entity_id
_entity_poly.type
_entity_poly.pdbx_seq_one_letter_code
_entity_poly.pdbx_strand_id
1 'polypeptide(L)'
;METTLLDQILAERRRERERERREMLGKALKLMERLSGQYGFRQAVLFGSLLREGRFHEDSDVNIAVEALPGEHFFALAAELSRTLGREVDLVKLETCRFSGKIRREGLRWIREH
;
A
#
# COMPACT_ATOMS: atom_id res chain seq x y z
N MET A 1 18.90 32.53 -9.33
CA MET A 1 17.49 32.67 -8.94
C MET A 1 17.35 32.45 -7.44
N GLU A 2 16.77 33.37 -6.73
CA GLU A 2 16.61 33.24 -5.30
C GLU A 2 15.39 32.41 -4.99
N THR A 3 15.55 31.43 -4.08
CA THR A 3 14.46 30.60 -3.61
C THR A 3 13.89 31.24 -2.35
N THR A 4 12.58 31.47 -2.30
CA THR A 4 11.95 32.03 -1.11
C THR A 4 11.95 31.01 0.02
N LEU A 5 11.77 31.52 1.26
CA LEU A 5 11.64 30.66 2.43
C LEU A 5 10.47 29.70 2.25
N LEU A 6 9.35 30.19 1.70
CA LEU A 6 8.18 29.35 1.45
C LEU A 6 8.51 28.21 0.48
N ASP A 7 9.25 28.52 -0.60
CA ASP A 7 9.65 27.48 -1.57
C ASP A 7 10.52 26.41 -0.91
N GLN A 8 11.40 26.80 -0.01
CA GLN A 8 12.24 25.88 0.72
C GLN A 8 11.42 24.96 1.62
N ILE A 9 10.46 25.53 2.33
CA ILE A 9 9.56 24.77 3.22
C ILE A 9 8.76 23.76 2.42
N LEU A 10 8.19 24.18 1.28
CA LEU A 10 7.40 23.30 0.42
C LEU A 10 8.24 22.18 -0.16
N ALA A 11 9.49 22.48 -0.55
CA ALA A 11 10.40 21.47 -1.08
C ALA A 11 10.74 20.43 -0.01
N GLU A 12 10.97 20.87 1.23
CA GLU A 12 11.25 19.98 2.35
C GLU A 12 10.07 19.06 2.65
N ARG A 13 8.84 19.63 2.62
CA ARG A 13 7.64 18.84 2.84
C ARG A 13 7.46 17.75 1.76
N ARG A 14 7.76 18.09 0.51
CA ARG A 14 7.69 17.10 -0.57
C ARG A 14 8.70 15.98 -0.38
N ARG A 15 9.93 16.32 0.03
CA ARG A 15 10.96 15.31 0.30
C ARG A 15 10.54 14.41 1.46
N GLU A 16 9.97 15.00 2.52
CA GLU A 16 9.50 14.24 3.67
C GLU A 16 8.39 13.28 3.30
N ARG A 17 7.40 13.74 2.52
CA ARG A 17 6.30 12.89 2.06
C ARG A 17 6.79 11.76 1.17
N GLU A 18 7.77 12.04 0.31
CA GLU A 18 8.33 11.01 -0.56
C GLU A 18 9.07 9.95 0.26
N ARG A 19 9.79 10.37 1.28
CA ARG A 19 10.46 9.43 2.19
C ARG A 19 9.44 8.56 2.91
N GLU A 20 8.37 9.16 3.44
CA GLU A 20 7.30 8.43 4.11
C GLU A 20 6.63 7.43 3.17
N ARG A 21 6.39 7.83 1.94
CA ARG A 21 5.80 6.94 0.93
C ARG A 21 6.68 5.72 0.69
N ARG A 22 7.97 5.94 0.50
CA ARG A 22 8.92 4.85 0.26
C ARG A 22 9.04 3.92 1.45
N GLU A 23 9.09 4.49 2.64
CA GLU A 23 9.16 3.70 3.87
C GLU A 23 7.90 2.86 4.07
N MET A 24 6.73 3.45 3.81
CA MET A 24 5.46 2.73 3.89
C MET A 24 5.38 1.61 2.87
N LEU A 25 5.83 1.87 1.65
CA LEU A 25 5.85 0.86 0.60
C LEU A 25 6.73 -0.32 0.98
N GLY A 26 7.94 -0.05 1.49
CA GLY A 26 8.85 -1.09 1.94
C GLY A 26 8.28 -1.89 3.10
N LYS A 27 7.67 -1.20 4.06
CA LYS A 27 7.04 -1.84 5.22
C LYS A 27 5.88 -2.73 4.79
N ALA A 28 5.06 -2.25 3.87
CA ALA A 28 3.93 -3.02 3.36
C ALA A 28 4.38 -4.28 2.63
N LEU A 29 5.43 -4.19 1.82
CA LEU A 29 5.96 -5.35 1.10
C LEU A 29 6.50 -6.42 2.05
N LYS A 30 7.23 -6.02 3.09
CA LYS A 30 7.73 -6.95 4.10
C LYS A 30 6.59 -7.61 4.85
N LEU A 31 5.54 -6.84 5.10
CA LEU A 31 4.36 -7.33 5.81
C LEU A 31 3.60 -8.36 4.98
N MET A 32 3.54 -8.16 3.64
CA MET A 32 2.92 -9.14 2.75
C MET A 32 3.60 -10.49 2.86
N GLU A 33 4.91 -10.50 2.90
CA GLU A 33 5.68 -11.75 3.01
C GLU A 33 5.32 -12.51 4.29
N ARG A 34 5.27 -11.82 5.41
CA ARG A 34 4.93 -12.43 6.69
C ARG A 34 3.48 -12.87 6.76
N LEU A 35 2.56 -12.01 6.36
CA LEU A 35 1.13 -12.28 6.50
C LEU A 35 0.61 -13.29 5.48
N SER A 36 1.26 -13.42 4.33
CA SER A 36 0.90 -14.42 3.36
C SER A 36 0.98 -15.84 3.95
N GLY A 37 2.03 -16.11 4.71
CA GLY A 37 2.17 -17.40 5.39
C GLY A 37 1.11 -17.61 6.46
N GLN A 38 0.75 -16.56 7.17
CA GLN A 38 -0.21 -16.64 8.26
C GLN A 38 -1.65 -16.75 7.79
N TYR A 39 -2.03 -16.00 6.75
CA TYR A 39 -3.42 -15.92 6.29
C TYR A 39 -3.71 -16.67 5.01
N GLY A 40 -2.69 -17.12 4.30
CA GLY A 40 -2.85 -18.04 3.18
C GLY A 40 -3.03 -17.43 1.79
N PHE A 41 -2.97 -16.09 1.63
CA PHE A 41 -3.04 -15.51 0.30
C PHE A 41 -1.71 -15.70 -0.44
N ARG A 42 -1.74 -15.79 -1.75
CA ARG A 42 -0.56 -16.04 -2.58
C ARG A 42 -0.04 -14.84 -3.31
N GLN A 43 -0.90 -13.88 -3.54
CA GLN A 43 -0.56 -12.70 -4.32
C GLN A 43 -1.24 -11.48 -3.72
N ALA A 44 -0.54 -10.38 -3.75
CA ALA A 44 -1.09 -9.10 -3.35
C ALA A 44 -0.64 -8.04 -4.35
N VAL A 45 -1.46 -7.01 -4.51
CA VAL A 45 -1.11 -5.86 -5.34
C VAL A 45 -1.32 -4.61 -4.51
N LEU A 46 -0.25 -3.84 -4.35
CA LEU A 46 -0.33 -2.53 -3.72
C LEU A 46 -0.69 -1.53 -4.80
N PHE A 47 -1.67 -0.67 -4.55
CA PHE A 47 -2.12 0.25 -5.59
C PHE A 47 -2.57 1.58 -4.99
N GLY A 48 -2.96 2.51 -5.85
CA GLY A 48 -3.43 3.82 -5.43
C GLY A 48 -2.30 4.79 -5.13
N SER A 49 -2.56 5.73 -4.22
CA SER A 49 -1.64 6.85 -3.95
C SER A 49 -0.28 6.41 -3.43
N LEU A 50 -0.20 5.26 -2.76
CA LEU A 50 1.06 4.71 -2.26
C LEU A 50 2.07 4.50 -3.39
N LEU A 51 1.60 4.23 -4.61
CA LEU A 51 2.44 3.97 -5.78
C LEU A 51 2.76 5.22 -6.59
N ARG A 52 2.24 6.38 -6.18
CA ARG A 52 2.37 7.60 -6.97
C ARG A 52 3.12 8.67 -6.20
N GLU A 53 4.28 9.05 -6.72
CA GLU A 53 5.05 10.15 -6.16
C GLU A 53 4.20 11.42 -6.12
N GLY A 54 4.22 12.11 -4.98
CA GLY A 54 3.46 13.33 -4.80
C GLY A 54 1.98 13.16 -4.46
N ARG A 55 1.48 11.93 -4.43
CA ARG A 55 0.06 11.66 -4.16
C ARG A 55 -0.21 11.06 -2.80
N PHE A 56 0.82 10.58 -2.12
CA PHE A 56 0.66 9.97 -0.81
C PHE A 56 0.80 11.03 0.28
N HIS A 57 -0.25 11.19 1.08
CA HIS A 57 -0.33 12.19 2.15
C HIS A 57 -0.59 11.53 3.50
N GLU A 58 -0.61 12.35 4.56
CA GLU A 58 -0.85 11.87 5.92
C GLU A 58 -2.19 11.12 6.06
N ASP A 59 -3.21 11.57 5.34
CA ASP A 59 -4.54 10.98 5.41
C ASP A 59 -4.80 9.94 4.31
N SER A 60 -3.80 9.62 3.52
CA SER A 60 -3.97 8.65 2.44
C SER A 60 -4.14 7.24 2.98
N ASP A 61 -5.09 6.52 2.41
CA ASP A 61 -5.29 5.11 2.72
C ASP A 61 -4.22 4.28 2.01
N VAL A 62 -3.95 3.11 2.55
CA VAL A 62 -3.13 2.11 1.87
C VAL A 62 -4.07 1.12 1.21
N ASN A 63 -3.98 1.00 -0.11
CA ASN A 63 -4.86 0.14 -0.88
C ASN A 63 -4.14 -1.16 -1.24
N ILE A 64 -4.72 -2.27 -0.84
CA ILE A 64 -4.14 -3.60 -1.05
C ILE A 64 -5.21 -4.53 -1.61
N ALA A 65 -4.89 -5.19 -2.72
CA ALA A 65 -5.72 -6.24 -3.27
C ALA A 65 -5.03 -7.57 -3.04
N VAL A 66 -5.79 -8.59 -2.63
CA VAL A 66 -5.24 -9.92 -2.39
C VAL A 66 -5.94 -10.95 -3.23
N GLU A 67 -5.21 -12.00 -3.59
CA GLU A 67 -5.74 -13.11 -4.37
C GLU A 67 -5.62 -14.40 -3.57
N ALA A 68 -6.66 -15.23 -3.67
CA ALA A 68 -6.72 -16.54 -3.02
C ALA A 68 -6.72 -16.48 -1.49
N LEU A 69 -7.21 -15.39 -0.91
CA LEU A 69 -7.39 -15.29 0.53
C LEU A 69 -8.67 -16.03 0.94
N PRO A 70 -8.58 -16.97 1.88
CA PRO A 70 -9.80 -17.57 2.45
C PRO A 70 -10.71 -16.49 3.03
N GLY A 71 -12.01 -16.54 2.67
CA GLY A 71 -12.95 -15.49 3.05
C GLY A 71 -13.05 -15.28 4.56
N GLU A 72 -12.89 -16.35 5.34
CA GLU A 72 -12.93 -16.29 6.80
C GLU A 72 -11.80 -15.43 7.40
N HIS A 73 -10.72 -15.20 6.65
CA HIS A 73 -9.58 -14.42 7.11
C HIS A 73 -9.62 -12.95 6.69
N PHE A 74 -10.61 -12.55 5.92
CA PHE A 74 -10.64 -11.23 5.31
C PHE A 74 -10.58 -10.09 6.34
N PHE A 75 -11.49 -10.11 7.30
CA PHE A 75 -11.56 -9.02 8.29
C PHE A 75 -10.38 -9.02 9.24
N ALA A 76 -9.90 -10.21 9.61
CA ALA A 76 -8.72 -10.31 10.48
C ALA A 76 -7.47 -9.76 9.79
N LEU A 77 -7.30 -10.07 8.50
CA LEU A 77 -6.18 -9.53 7.73
C LEU A 77 -6.27 -8.02 7.61
N ALA A 78 -7.46 -7.50 7.27
CA ALA A 78 -7.65 -6.05 7.15
C ALA A 78 -7.30 -5.33 8.46
N ALA A 79 -7.76 -5.87 9.59
CA ALA A 79 -7.49 -5.28 10.90
C ALA A 79 -6.01 -5.32 11.24
N GLU A 80 -5.35 -6.42 10.96
CA GLU A 80 -3.92 -6.54 11.25
C GLU A 80 -3.08 -5.61 10.39
N LEU A 81 -3.42 -5.48 9.10
CA LEU A 81 -2.75 -4.55 8.21
C LEU A 81 -2.88 -3.12 8.70
N SER A 82 -4.09 -2.69 9.05
CA SER A 82 -4.31 -1.34 9.55
C SER A 82 -3.54 -1.08 10.84
N ARG A 83 -3.59 -2.02 11.76
CA ARG A 83 -2.89 -1.87 13.03
C ARG A 83 -1.37 -1.81 12.84
N THR A 84 -0.82 -2.70 12.02
CA THR A 84 0.62 -2.80 11.84
C THR A 84 1.18 -1.62 11.04
N LEU A 85 0.46 -1.18 10.02
CA LEU A 85 0.89 -0.06 9.19
C LEU A 85 0.57 1.29 9.84
N GLY A 86 -0.30 1.32 10.85
CA GLY A 86 -0.70 2.56 11.49
C GLY A 86 -1.49 3.47 10.58
N ARG A 87 -2.19 2.90 9.61
CA ARG A 87 -2.98 3.62 8.63
C ARG A 87 -4.25 2.86 8.29
N GLU A 88 -5.23 3.57 7.80
CA GLU A 88 -6.41 2.92 7.27
C GLU A 88 -6.03 2.13 6.02
N VAL A 89 -6.40 0.86 5.99
CA VAL A 89 -6.11 -0.03 4.86
C VAL A 89 -7.42 -0.41 4.20
N ASP A 90 -7.49 -0.16 2.90
CA ASP A 90 -8.61 -0.60 2.07
C ASP A 90 -8.21 -1.92 1.42
N LEU A 91 -8.74 -3.01 1.95
CA LEU A 91 -8.42 -4.36 1.49
C LEU A 91 -9.53 -4.86 0.58
N VAL A 92 -9.17 -5.30 -0.62
CA VAL A 92 -10.12 -5.86 -1.57
C VAL A 92 -9.65 -7.22 -2.05
N LYS A 93 -10.61 -8.05 -2.47
CA LYS A 93 -10.31 -9.32 -3.10
C LYS A 93 -10.18 -9.11 -4.60
N LEU A 94 -9.05 -9.51 -5.16
CA LEU A 94 -8.78 -9.31 -6.57
C LEU A 94 -9.78 -10.04 -7.46
N GLU A 95 -10.20 -11.24 -7.05
CA GLU A 95 -11.12 -12.08 -7.83
C GLU A 95 -12.50 -11.46 -8.04
N THR A 96 -12.94 -10.63 -7.11
CA THR A 96 -14.27 -10.02 -7.17
C THR A 96 -14.25 -8.52 -7.43
N CYS A 97 -13.06 -7.97 -7.63
CA CYS A 97 -12.91 -6.53 -7.83
C CYS A 97 -13.18 -6.16 -9.30
N ARG A 98 -14.07 -5.18 -9.52
CA ARG A 98 -14.40 -4.70 -10.86
C ARG A 98 -13.20 -4.11 -11.59
N PHE A 99 -12.25 -3.58 -10.84
CA PHE A 99 -11.09 -2.87 -11.39
C PHE A 99 -9.82 -3.71 -11.35
N SER A 100 -9.96 -5.03 -11.26
CA SER A 100 -8.80 -5.92 -11.10
C SER A 100 -7.76 -5.76 -12.22
N GLY A 101 -8.23 -5.58 -13.47
CA GLY A 101 -7.31 -5.37 -14.59
C GLY A 101 -6.47 -4.11 -14.43
N LYS A 102 -7.10 -3.01 -14.03
CA LYS A 102 -6.40 -1.74 -13.80
C LYS A 102 -5.42 -1.87 -12.62
N ILE A 103 -5.88 -2.49 -11.53
CA ILE A 103 -5.04 -2.71 -10.35
C ILE A 103 -3.80 -3.51 -10.70
N ARG A 104 -3.95 -4.58 -11.49
CA ARG A 104 -2.81 -5.41 -11.91
C ARG A 104 -1.83 -4.65 -12.80
N ARG A 105 -2.33 -3.78 -13.67
CA ARG A 105 -1.47 -3.01 -14.59
C ARG A 105 -0.73 -1.87 -13.90
N GLU A 106 -1.40 -1.17 -13.00
CA GLU A 106 -0.86 0.05 -12.37
C GLU A 106 -0.22 -0.19 -11.00
N GLY A 107 -0.55 -1.29 -10.36
CA GLY A 107 -0.08 -1.59 -9.01
C GLY A 107 1.26 -2.30 -8.98
N LEU A 108 1.80 -2.41 -7.79
CA LEU A 108 3.00 -3.19 -7.53
C LEU A 108 2.59 -4.56 -7.03
N ARG A 109 2.97 -5.57 -7.78
CA ARG A 109 2.59 -6.95 -7.51
C ARG A 109 3.60 -7.62 -6.58
N TRP A 110 3.07 -8.24 -5.54
CA TRP A 110 3.85 -9.11 -4.66
C TRP A 110 3.36 -10.53 -4.84
N ILE A 111 4.27 -11.47 -5.05
CA ILE A 111 3.93 -12.88 -5.23
C ILE A 111 4.73 -13.70 -4.24
N ARG A 112 4.03 -14.61 -3.57
CA ARG A 112 4.68 -15.53 -2.66
C ARG A 112 5.53 -16.53 -3.47
N GLU A 113 6.80 -16.58 -3.16
CA GLU A 113 7.68 -17.57 -3.76
C GLU A 113 7.47 -18.92 -3.07
N HIS A 114 6.97 -19.84 -3.82
CA HIS A 114 6.51 -21.17 -3.43
C HIS A 114 5.55 -21.19 -2.26
#